data_2e0737421fbdde95c5ebb098276c0347
#
_entry.id   2e0737421fbdde95c5ebb098276c0347
#
_cell.length_a   1.000
_cell.length_b   1.000
_cell.length_c   1.000
_cell.angle_alpha   90.00
_cell.angle_beta   90.00
_cell.angle_gamma   90.00
#
_symmetry.space_group_name_H-M   'P 1'
#
loop_
_entity.id
_entity.type
_entity.pdbx_description
1 polymer ?
#
loop_
_entity_poly.entity_id
_entity_poly.type
_entity_poly.pdbx_seq_one_letter_code
_entity_poly.pdbx_strand_id
1 'polypeptide(L)'
;MAKSRKADPMHKTLIIALAYALTTFASANAETLETPKGTPILVISGKIQSTNADGTAQFDRAMLEALGTVVVETTTPWYDGVSKFEGVSLDVLMKSVGAQGQTVTAVALNDYVTTIPIEDFAKFGTILALKREGEYMSVRDKGPLFIIYPFDDNPDLQNQTYFGRSAWQLAKLVIE
;
A
#
# COMPACT_ATOMS: atom_id res chain seq x y z
N MET A 1 -54.67 66.69 42.71
CA MET A 1 -53.50 67.14 41.93
C MET A 1 -52.41 66.12 42.09
N ALA A 2 -52.27 65.21 41.13
CA ALA A 2 -51.16 64.26 41.07
C ALA A 2 -50.84 63.97 39.61
N LYS A 3 -49.65 64.36 39.23
CA LYS A 3 -49.14 64.38 37.86
C LYS A 3 -48.62 63.01 37.48
N SER A 4 -49.27 62.35 36.48
CA SER A 4 -48.80 61.14 35.87
C SER A 4 -47.49 61.35 35.12
N ARG A 5 -46.47 60.49 35.37
CA ARG A 5 -45.28 60.41 34.56
C ARG A 5 -45.35 59.06 33.74
N LYS A 6 -45.40 59.23 32.44
CA LYS A 6 -45.24 58.17 31.47
C LYS A 6 -43.82 57.62 31.56
N ALA A 7 -43.68 56.29 31.60
CA ALA A 7 -42.44 55.60 31.44
C ALA A 7 -42.27 55.20 29.98
N ASP A 8 -41.13 55.56 29.42
CA ASP A 8 -40.75 55.20 28.05
C ASP A 8 -40.33 53.69 27.94
N PRO A 9 -40.66 53.00 26.86
CA PRO A 9 -40.22 51.61 26.65
C PRO A 9 -38.78 51.61 26.14
N MET A 10 -37.89 51.05 26.94
CA MET A 10 -36.48 50.73 26.55
C MET A 10 -36.46 49.69 25.42
N HIS A 11 -35.92 50.09 24.30
CA HIS A 11 -35.65 49.21 23.16
C HIS A 11 -34.56 48.19 23.53
N LYS A 12 -34.96 46.93 23.66
CA LYS A 12 -34.02 45.82 23.77
C LYS A 12 -33.45 45.52 22.39
N THR A 13 -32.27 46.03 22.12
CA THR A 13 -31.47 45.67 20.95
C THR A 13 -30.92 44.27 21.14
N LEU A 14 -31.48 43.32 20.41
CA LEU A 14 -31.03 41.92 20.36
C LEU A 14 -29.80 41.85 19.44
N ILE A 15 -28.62 41.79 20.01
CA ILE A 15 -27.38 41.52 19.26
C ILE A 15 -27.31 40.02 19.00
N ILE A 16 -27.61 39.63 17.79
CA ILE A 16 -27.40 38.25 17.31
C ILE A 16 -25.92 38.15 16.90
N ALA A 17 -25.08 37.59 17.78
CA ALA A 17 -23.73 37.19 17.44
C ALA A 17 -23.75 35.94 16.60
N LEU A 18 -23.59 36.10 15.28
CA LEU A 18 -23.43 34.99 14.32
C LEU A 18 -22.00 34.45 14.45
N ALA A 19 -21.84 33.39 15.25
CA ALA A 19 -20.58 32.68 15.37
C ALA A 19 -20.34 31.87 14.07
N TYR A 20 -19.52 32.41 13.17
CA TYR A 20 -18.96 31.66 12.04
C TYR A 20 -17.97 30.62 12.58
N ALA A 21 -18.41 29.38 12.74
CA ALA A 21 -17.52 28.26 12.97
C ALA A 21 -16.74 28.00 11.66
N LEU A 22 -15.51 28.52 11.58
CA LEU A 22 -14.56 28.09 10.54
C LEU A 22 -14.21 26.62 10.83
N THR A 23 -14.88 25.69 10.16
CA THR A 23 -14.40 24.32 10.05
C THR A 23 -13.19 24.32 9.14
N THR A 24 -12.00 24.36 9.73
CA THR A 24 -10.75 24.07 9.02
C THR A 24 -10.79 22.60 8.63
N PHE A 25 -11.13 22.32 7.37
CA PHE A 25 -10.83 21.03 6.76
C PHE A 25 -9.30 20.89 6.78
N ALA A 26 -8.79 20.09 7.70
CA ALA A 26 -7.43 19.59 7.59
C ALA A 26 -7.40 18.74 6.32
N SER A 27 -6.90 19.30 5.23
CA SER A 27 -6.50 18.52 4.06
C SER A 27 -5.44 17.55 4.57
N ALA A 28 -5.78 16.27 4.69
CA ALA A 28 -4.78 15.23 4.82
C ALA A 28 -3.87 15.39 3.61
N ASN A 29 -2.64 15.85 3.84
CA ASN A 29 -1.61 15.81 2.83
C ASN A 29 -1.43 14.32 2.48
N ALA A 30 -2.03 13.86 1.39
CA ALA A 30 -1.61 12.65 0.75
C ALA A 30 -0.12 12.87 0.41
N GLU A 31 0.77 12.12 1.03
CA GLU A 31 2.18 12.12 0.65
C GLU A 31 2.19 11.74 -0.83
N THR A 32 2.56 12.71 -1.67
CA THR A 32 2.67 12.46 -3.11
C THR A 32 3.86 11.54 -3.32
N LEU A 33 3.60 10.36 -3.86
CA LEU A 33 4.65 9.44 -4.26
C LEU A 33 5.59 10.13 -5.25
N GLU A 34 6.90 9.98 -5.06
CA GLU A 34 7.88 10.48 -6.01
C GLU A 34 7.68 9.84 -7.39
N THR A 35 7.98 10.58 -8.44
CA THR A 35 7.99 10.04 -9.80
C THR A 35 9.21 9.13 -9.99
N PRO A 36 9.07 7.94 -10.60
CA PRO A 36 10.20 7.07 -10.89
C PRO A 36 11.28 7.78 -11.71
N LYS A 37 12.54 7.62 -11.31
CA LYS A 37 13.71 8.13 -12.04
C LYS A 37 14.25 7.10 -13.05
N GLY A 38 13.97 5.83 -12.78
CA GLY A 38 14.29 4.70 -13.64
C GLY A 38 13.07 4.13 -14.35
N THR A 39 13.27 3.03 -15.07
CA THR A 39 12.16 2.28 -15.69
C THR A 39 11.28 1.66 -14.60
N PRO A 40 9.98 1.95 -14.56
CA PRO A 40 9.06 1.29 -13.62
C PRO A 40 9.05 -0.23 -13.83
N ILE A 41 9.16 -0.96 -12.73
CA ILE A 41 9.11 -2.44 -12.72
C ILE A 41 7.87 -2.96 -12.00
N LEU A 42 7.12 -2.08 -11.30
CA LEU A 42 5.85 -2.39 -10.65
C LEU A 42 4.86 -1.27 -10.87
N VAL A 43 3.62 -1.63 -11.17
CA VAL A 43 2.47 -0.72 -11.23
C VAL A 43 1.42 -1.18 -10.22
N ILE A 44 0.98 -0.27 -9.35
CA ILE A 44 -0.11 -0.52 -8.40
C ILE A 44 -1.30 0.37 -8.76
N SER A 45 -2.50 -0.19 -8.78
CA SER A 45 -3.74 0.50 -9.13
C SER A 45 -4.92 0.04 -8.27
N GLY A 46 -6.12 0.55 -8.54
CA GLY A 46 -7.33 0.22 -7.80
C GLY A 46 -7.54 1.13 -6.59
N LYS A 47 -7.97 0.58 -5.45
CA LYS A 47 -8.28 1.36 -4.24
C LYS A 47 -7.01 1.80 -3.50
N ILE A 48 -6.30 2.76 -4.07
CA ILE A 48 -5.09 3.40 -3.50
C ILE A 48 -5.29 4.92 -3.35
N GLN A 49 -4.59 5.54 -2.40
CA GLN A 49 -4.66 6.98 -2.15
C GLN A 49 -3.52 7.76 -2.79
N SER A 50 -2.31 7.17 -2.78
CA SER A 50 -1.09 7.83 -3.29
C SER A 50 -0.77 7.33 -4.69
N THR A 51 -0.68 8.24 -5.65
CA THR A 51 -0.38 7.95 -7.05
C THR A 51 0.70 8.91 -7.57
N ASN A 52 1.45 8.50 -8.59
CA ASN A 52 2.47 9.32 -9.25
C ASN A 52 2.36 9.33 -10.78
N ALA A 53 1.40 8.59 -11.35
CA ALA A 53 1.12 8.56 -12.79
C ALA A 53 -0.33 8.10 -13.05
N ASP A 54 -1.13 8.94 -13.71
CA ASP A 54 -2.48 8.63 -14.27
C ASP A 54 -3.35 7.69 -13.40
N GLY A 55 -3.48 8.00 -12.10
CA GLY A 55 -4.29 7.21 -11.16
C GLY A 55 -3.62 5.90 -10.72
N THR A 56 -2.35 5.69 -11.02
CA THR A 56 -1.54 4.54 -10.58
C THR A 56 -0.33 4.97 -9.75
N ALA A 57 0.19 4.06 -8.96
CA ALA A 57 1.47 4.17 -8.28
C ALA A 57 2.51 3.33 -9.02
N GLN A 58 3.49 3.96 -9.63
CA GLN A 58 4.56 3.31 -10.36
C GLN A 58 5.85 3.33 -9.54
N PHE A 59 6.53 2.21 -9.50
CA PHE A 59 7.78 2.05 -8.75
C PHE A 59 8.88 1.56 -9.67
N ASP A 60 10.00 2.25 -9.67
CA ASP A 60 11.25 1.69 -10.12
C ASP A 60 11.95 0.92 -8.98
N ARG A 61 13.08 0.29 -9.29
CA ARG A 61 13.81 -0.52 -8.32
C ARG A 61 14.27 0.29 -7.10
N ALA A 62 14.79 1.49 -7.33
CA ALA A 62 15.32 2.33 -6.26
C ALA A 62 14.21 2.78 -5.29
N MET A 63 13.01 3.07 -5.81
CA MET A 63 11.85 3.42 -4.98
C MET A 63 11.40 2.24 -4.10
N LEU A 64 11.41 1.01 -4.63
CA LEU A 64 11.11 -0.17 -3.84
C LEU A 64 12.15 -0.39 -2.74
N GLU A 65 13.43 -0.32 -3.06
CA GLU A 65 14.52 -0.48 -2.08
C GLU A 65 14.50 0.62 -0.99
N ALA A 66 14.08 1.83 -1.32
CA ALA A 66 13.95 2.94 -0.37
C ALA A 66 12.87 2.70 0.71
N LEU A 67 11.91 1.79 0.48
CA LEU A 67 10.93 1.39 1.49
C LEU A 67 11.51 0.51 2.61
N GLY A 68 12.77 0.11 2.48
CA GLY A 68 13.49 -0.74 3.43
C GLY A 68 13.58 -2.18 2.96
N THR A 69 14.77 -2.78 3.16
CA THR A 69 15.04 -4.17 2.75
C THR A 69 14.73 -5.13 3.90
N VAL A 70 13.99 -6.19 3.57
CA VAL A 70 13.71 -7.34 4.43
C VAL A 70 14.34 -8.58 3.80
N VAL A 71 14.85 -9.50 4.63
CA VAL A 71 15.41 -10.78 4.22
C VAL A 71 14.50 -11.90 4.68
N VAL A 72 14.21 -12.84 3.78
CA VAL A 72 13.50 -14.10 4.07
C VAL A 72 14.37 -15.25 3.57
N GLU A 73 14.73 -16.17 4.46
CA GLU A 73 15.41 -17.43 4.14
C GLU A 73 14.39 -18.55 4.26
N THR A 74 14.08 -19.24 3.16
CA THR A 74 13.04 -20.26 3.15
C THR A 74 13.25 -21.27 2.02
N THR A 75 12.77 -22.49 2.21
CA THR A 75 12.60 -23.46 1.12
C THR A 75 11.41 -23.06 0.26
N THR A 76 11.45 -23.43 -1.00
CA THR A 76 10.35 -23.17 -1.95
C THR A 76 10.21 -24.37 -2.92
N PRO A 77 9.04 -24.57 -3.52
CA PRO A 77 8.89 -25.64 -4.53
C PRO A 77 9.61 -25.35 -5.86
N TRP A 78 10.24 -24.16 -6.01
CA TRP A 78 10.84 -23.71 -7.27
C TRP A 78 12.37 -23.75 -7.29
N TYR A 79 12.99 -23.91 -6.13
CA TYR A 79 14.45 -23.95 -5.97
C TYR A 79 14.84 -25.06 -5.00
N ASP A 80 15.99 -25.69 -5.22
CA ASP A 80 16.51 -26.70 -4.33
C ASP A 80 17.08 -26.08 -3.06
N GLY A 81 16.74 -26.62 -1.90
CA GLY A 81 17.23 -26.17 -0.59
C GLY A 81 16.64 -24.83 -0.14
N VAL A 82 17.25 -24.27 0.91
CA VAL A 82 16.90 -22.95 1.42
C VAL A 82 17.47 -21.88 0.50
N SER A 83 16.63 -20.92 0.14
CA SER A 83 17.05 -19.76 -0.64
C SER A 83 16.88 -18.48 0.19
N LYS A 84 17.85 -17.57 0.04
CA LYS A 84 17.82 -16.24 0.64
C LYS A 84 17.22 -15.24 -0.33
N PHE A 85 16.07 -14.67 0.04
CA PHE A 85 15.39 -13.62 -0.71
C PHE A 85 15.54 -12.29 -0.01
N GLU A 86 15.77 -11.22 -0.78
CA GLU A 86 15.84 -9.85 -0.29
C GLU A 86 14.84 -8.98 -1.07
N GLY A 87 14.07 -8.19 -0.35
CA GLY A 87 13.04 -7.36 -0.96
C GLY A 87 12.36 -6.42 0.01
N VAL A 88 11.20 -5.92 -0.35
CA VAL A 88 10.40 -5.02 0.48
C VAL A 88 9.22 -5.77 1.10
N SER A 89 8.85 -5.42 2.34
CA SER A 89 7.61 -5.92 2.94
C SER A 89 6.41 -5.46 2.12
N LEU A 90 5.53 -6.41 1.72
CA LEU A 90 4.29 -6.07 1.02
C LEU A 90 3.34 -5.24 1.90
N ASP A 91 3.34 -5.44 3.22
CA ASP A 91 2.56 -4.60 4.15
C ASP A 91 3.05 -3.14 4.14
N VAL A 92 4.36 -2.91 4.13
CA VAL A 92 4.95 -1.56 4.03
C VAL A 92 4.62 -0.94 2.67
N LEU A 93 4.72 -1.72 1.59
CA LEU A 93 4.37 -1.26 0.23
C LEU A 93 2.89 -0.88 0.13
N MET A 94 1.97 -1.69 0.69
CA MET A 94 0.54 -1.35 0.71
C MET A 94 0.25 -0.08 1.51
N LYS A 95 0.92 0.11 2.64
CA LYS A 95 0.82 1.33 3.44
C LYS A 95 1.33 2.56 2.70
N SER A 96 2.43 2.45 1.96
CA SER A 96 3.02 3.56 1.20
C SER A 96 2.09 4.10 0.10
N VAL A 97 1.26 3.25 -0.49
CA VAL A 97 0.26 3.66 -1.49
C VAL A 97 -1.12 3.97 -0.89
N GLY A 98 -1.28 3.84 0.43
CA GLY A 98 -2.57 4.04 1.10
C GLY A 98 -3.64 3.07 0.58
N ALA A 99 -3.32 1.78 0.49
CA ALA A 99 -4.22 0.74 0.01
C ALA A 99 -5.44 0.59 0.92
N GLN A 100 -6.66 0.57 0.34
CA GLN A 100 -7.94 0.50 1.05
C GLN A 100 -8.81 -0.68 0.58
N GLY A 101 -8.20 -1.71 0.01
CA GLY A 101 -8.88 -2.94 -0.42
C GLY A 101 -8.77 -4.07 0.61
N GLN A 102 -9.50 -5.14 0.35
CA GLN A 102 -9.42 -6.39 1.11
C GLN A 102 -8.57 -7.45 0.38
N THR A 103 -8.48 -7.32 -0.94
CA THR A 103 -7.76 -8.24 -1.81
C THR A 103 -6.82 -7.50 -2.75
N VAL A 104 -5.81 -8.21 -3.18
CA VAL A 104 -4.84 -7.76 -4.17
C VAL A 104 -4.81 -8.78 -5.31
N THR A 105 -5.16 -8.34 -6.51
CA THR A 105 -4.97 -9.12 -7.73
C THR A 105 -3.55 -8.87 -8.24
N ALA A 106 -2.71 -9.90 -8.19
CA ALA A 106 -1.33 -9.90 -8.67
C ALA A 106 -1.29 -10.41 -10.12
N VAL A 107 -0.65 -9.63 -11.02
CA VAL A 107 -0.54 -9.94 -12.45
C VAL A 107 0.95 -9.99 -12.82
N ALA A 108 1.37 -11.11 -13.37
CA ALA A 108 2.73 -11.34 -13.82
C ALA A 108 2.94 -10.99 -15.31
N LEU A 109 4.18 -10.90 -15.75
CA LEU A 109 4.56 -10.62 -17.14
C LEU A 109 4.14 -11.75 -18.11
N ASN A 110 3.94 -12.96 -17.60
CA ASN A 110 3.50 -14.13 -18.37
C ASN A 110 1.98 -14.37 -18.30
N ASP A 111 1.22 -13.31 -17.94
CA ASP A 111 -0.24 -13.32 -17.79
C ASP A 111 -0.77 -14.23 -16.66
N TYR A 112 0.11 -14.74 -15.78
CA TYR A 112 -0.36 -15.40 -14.57
C TYR A 112 -1.05 -14.39 -13.66
N VAL A 113 -2.23 -14.77 -13.16
CA VAL A 113 -3.05 -13.94 -12.28
C VAL A 113 -3.43 -14.72 -11.03
N THR A 114 -3.29 -14.10 -9.87
CA THR A 114 -3.74 -14.68 -8.60
C THR A 114 -4.28 -13.58 -7.69
N THR A 115 -5.24 -13.95 -6.82
CA THR A 115 -5.82 -13.04 -5.82
C THR A 115 -5.33 -13.41 -4.44
N ILE A 116 -4.87 -12.40 -3.70
CA ILE A 116 -4.25 -12.54 -2.39
C ILE A 116 -5.03 -11.67 -1.40
N PRO A 117 -5.49 -12.19 -0.25
CA PRO A 117 -5.99 -11.35 0.83
C PRO A 117 -4.91 -10.38 1.30
N ILE A 118 -5.22 -9.10 1.40
CA ILE A 118 -4.23 -8.08 1.79
C ILE A 118 -3.68 -8.31 3.19
N GLU A 119 -4.49 -8.94 4.06
CA GLU A 119 -4.10 -9.30 5.42
C GLU A 119 -2.94 -10.31 5.49
N ASP A 120 -2.75 -11.15 4.45
CA ASP A 120 -1.64 -12.11 4.39
C ASP A 120 -0.29 -11.40 4.53
N PHE A 121 -0.18 -10.17 4.01
CA PHE A 121 1.09 -9.45 3.97
C PHE A 121 1.62 -9.12 5.37
N ALA A 122 0.75 -8.60 6.24
CA ALA A 122 1.13 -8.31 7.62
C ALA A 122 1.16 -9.59 8.48
N LYS A 123 0.20 -10.51 8.26
CA LYS A 123 0.05 -11.72 9.06
C LYS A 123 1.23 -12.66 8.93
N PHE A 124 1.77 -12.82 7.73
CA PHE A 124 2.84 -13.78 7.44
C PHE A 124 4.21 -13.12 7.18
N GLY A 125 4.28 -11.79 7.13
CA GLY A 125 5.53 -11.13 6.78
C GLY A 125 5.96 -11.36 5.32
N THR A 126 4.98 -11.44 4.42
CA THR A 126 5.19 -11.67 2.99
C THR A 126 5.98 -10.53 2.37
N ILE A 127 6.97 -10.85 1.54
CA ILE A 127 7.80 -9.86 0.86
C ILE A 127 7.61 -9.86 -0.64
N LEU A 128 7.91 -8.72 -1.26
CA LEU A 128 8.15 -8.59 -2.69
C LEU A 128 9.65 -8.65 -2.91
N ALA A 129 10.15 -9.82 -3.25
CA ALA A 129 11.56 -10.06 -3.45
C ALA A 129 12.07 -9.45 -4.76
N LEU A 130 13.21 -8.76 -4.70
CA LEU A 130 13.96 -8.22 -5.82
C LEU A 130 15.21 -9.06 -6.11
N LYS A 131 15.79 -9.64 -5.05
CA LYS A 131 17.04 -10.41 -5.12
C LYS A 131 16.86 -11.81 -4.56
N ARG A 132 17.65 -12.74 -5.10
CA ARG A 132 17.88 -14.07 -4.57
C ARG A 132 19.39 -14.29 -4.47
N GLU A 133 19.87 -14.80 -3.34
CA GLU A 133 21.33 -15.01 -3.07
C GLU A 133 22.17 -13.73 -3.28
N GLY A 134 21.60 -12.54 -2.96
CA GLY A 134 22.26 -11.25 -3.13
C GLY A 134 22.21 -10.65 -4.54
N GLU A 135 21.76 -11.40 -5.54
CA GLU A 135 21.71 -10.97 -6.93
C GLU A 135 20.30 -10.63 -7.38
N TYR A 136 20.12 -9.58 -8.19
CA TYR A 136 18.83 -9.24 -8.78
C TYR A 136 18.32 -10.35 -9.69
N MET A 137 17.09 -10.77 -9.46
CA MET A 137 16.46 -11.80 -10.28
C MET A 137 16.16 -11.29 -11.69
N SER A 138 16.64 -12.02 -12.69
CA SER A 138 16.28 -11.76 -14.09
C SER A 138 14.87 -12.31 -14.39
N VAL A 139 14.24 -11.82 -15.48
CA VAL A 139 12.95 -12.37 -15.94
C VAL A 139 13.05 -13.89 -16.19
N ARG A 140 14.21 -14.41 -16.66
CA ARG A 140 14.42 -15.85 -16.86
C ARG A 140 14.49 -16.63 -15.55
N ASP A 141 14.89 -15.97 -14.46
CA ASP A 141 14.97 -16.55 -13.12
C ASP A 141 13.90 -15.93 -12.19
N LYS A 142 12.66 -15.95 -12.64
CA LYS A 142 11.44 -15.56 -11.91
C LYS A 142 11.36 -14.07 -11.49
N GLY A 143 12.34 -13.22 -11.89
CA GLY A 143 12.31 -11.77 -11.65
C GLY A 143 11.47 -11.00 -12.70
N PRO A 144 11.44 -9.67 -12.60
CA PRO A 144 12.23 -8.84 -11.70
C PRO A 144 11.73 -8.84 -10.25
N LEU A 145 10.47 -9.26 -10.03
CA LEU A 145 9.80 -9.24 -8.73
C LEU A 145 9.11 -10.58 -8.48
N PHE A 146 9.19 -11.06 -7.22
CA PHE A 146 8.61 -12.33 -6.82
C PHE A 146 7.96 -12.20 -5.44
N ILE A 147 6.70 -12.59 -5.29
CA ILE A 147 6.00 -12.63 -4.00
C ILE A 147 6.46 -13.87 -3.24
N ILE A 148 7.12 -13.68 -2.09
CA ILE A 148 7.65 -14.75 -1.26
C ILE A 148 7.00 -14.72 0.12
N TYR A 149 6.43 -15.87 0.49
CA TYR A 149 6.01 -16.18 1.86
C TYR A 149 7.16 -16.88 2.60
N PRO A 150 7.32 -16.67 3.91
CA PRO A 150 8.31 -17.39 4.72
C PRO A 150 7.80 -18.80 5.06
N PHE A 151 7.86 -19.71 4.07
CA PHE A 151 7.25 -21.03 4.14
C PHE A 151 7.77 -21.89 5.29
N ASP A 152 9.05 -21.71 5.69
CA ASP A 152 9.67 -22.51 6.74
C ASP A 152 9.30 -21.99 8.15
N ASP A 153 8.89 -20.72 8.25
CA ASP A 153 8.49 -20.14 9.55
C ASP A 153 7.10 -20.61 10.00
N ASN A 154 6.25 -21.03 9.05
CA ASN A 154 4.90 -21.49 9.33
C ASN A 154 4.50 -22.64 8.40
N PRO A 155 4.35 -23.88 8.95
CA PRO A 155 3.93 -25.05 8.18
C PRO A 155 2.60 -24.89 7.42
N ASP A 156 1.69 -24.02 7.92
CA ASP A 156 0.42 -23.75 7.26
C ASP A 156 0.59 -23.09 5.89
N LEU A 157 1.76 -22.50 5.63
CA LEU A 157 2.08 -21.90 4.32
C LEU A 157 2.52 -22.92 3.28
N GLN A 158 2.91 -24.14 3.68
CA GLN A 158 3.43 -25.17 2.78
C GLN A 158 2.30 -25.94 2.08
N ASN A 159 1.49 -25.22 1.30
CA ASN A 159 0.40 -25.80 0.52
C ASN A 159 0.15 -25.05 -0.79
N GLN A 160 -0.66 -25.65 -1.68
CA GLN A 160 -0.94 -25.13 -3.02
C GLN A 160 -1.58 -23.72 -3.01
N THR A 161 -2.29 -23.33 -1.97
CA THR A 161 -2.90 -22.00 -1.88
C THR A 161 -1.83 -20.92 -1.84
N TYR A 162 -0.84 -21.03 -0.93
CA TYR A 162 0.22 -20.05 -0.80
C TYR A 162 1.27 -20.17 -1.91
N PHE A 163 1.52 -21.37 -2.41
CA PHE A 163 2.33 -21.53 -3.62
C PHE A 163 1.69 -20.80 -4.81
N GLY A 164 0.37 -20.92 -4.99
CA GLY A 164 -0.35 -20.20 -6.04
C GLY A 164 -0.39 -18.68 -5.81
N ARG A 165 -0.34 -18.18 -4.56
CA ARG A 165 -0.25 -16.75 -4.27
C ARG A 165 1.15 -16.16 -4.49
N SER A 166 2.17 -16.99 -4.57
CA SER A 166 3.56 -16.57 -4.79
C SER A 166 3.82 -16.34 -6.29
N ALA A 167 3.25 -15.27 -6.82
CA ALA A 167 3.43 -14.88 -8.22
C ALA A 167 4.87 -14.41 -8.48
N TRP A 168 5.55 -15.04 -9.43
CA TRP A 168 6.84 -14.59 -9.97
C TRP A 168 6.65 -13.77 -11.24
N GLN A 169 7.72 -13.06 -11.68
CA GLN A 169 7.67 -12.12 -12.80
C GLN A 169 6.56 -11.07 -12.60
N LEU A 170 6.33 -10.69 -11.35
CA LEU A 170 5.26 -9.75 -11.02
C LEU A 170 5.48 -8.41 -11.71
N ALA A 171 4.41 -7.86 -12.29
CA ALA A 171 4.40 -6.57 -12.97
C ALA A 171 3.36 -5.60 -12.40
N LYS A 172 2.20 -6.12 -11.94
CA LYS A 172 1.10 -5.28 -11.47
C LYS A 172 0.45 -5.85 -10.22
N LEU A 173 -0.05 -4.93 -9.38
CA LEU A 173 -0.95 -5.20 -8.26
C LEU A 173 -2.20 -4.33 -8.42
N VAL A 174 -3.38 -4.93 -8.33
CA VAL A 174 -4.66 -4.22 -8.35
C VAL A 174 -5.32 -4.40 -6.99
N ILE A 175 -5.59 -3.31 -6.29
CA ILE A 175 -6.19 -3.30 -4.96
C ILE A 175 -7.72 -3.24 -5.10
N GLU A 176 -8.43 -4.20 -4.49
CA GLU A 176 -9.88 -4.38 -4.63
C GLU A 176 -10.62 -4.43 -3.28
#